data_0ce10d06e047dd4248e4428d4a77e1b4
#
_entry.id   0ce10d06e047dd4248e4428d4a77e1b4
#
_cell.length_a   1.000
_cell.length_b   1.000
_cell.length_c   1.000
_cell.angle_alpha   90.00
_cell.angle_beta   90.00
_cell.angle_gamma   90.00
#
_symmetry.space_group_name_H-M   'P 1'
#
loop_
_entity.id
_entity.type
_entity.pdbx_description
1 polymer ?
#
loop_
_entity_poly.entity_id
_entity_poly.type
_entity_poly.pdbx_seq_one_letter_code
_entity_poly.pdbx_strand_id
1 'polypeptide(L)'
;MTVSSTPKRPSLEPAIPNHLKVNRTQPLHHHRCFRGPQQASHSARFPKETTAIVTIDLGVQHLPSADPANAIDTIRRAISTKSGPHHHVRSSFTDSSGYRNIVFTLYWKDVASYRDWEAALSPDWWYRGLCPTSDIGVFREMYTVPITDTETTFALPNPEGYSVIAESMSGETDTHEYWGSARDRIPRSQTETLEPGGWPSLKDDDCSLGPSGRLVCVEPHENLCLIRSGQVWENSTPAEIKSYNTEIKPTLDSGMGELTRNNQHFGCFSNRYMRIEDDDGNPVGKTWSISMWESLERLEKWSLTPKHKEIFGTQINHFNRMEREGEEANLNLWHELMVLRKADQSLAYFNCHKKTGIMPVIYS
;
A
#
# COMPACT_ATOMS: atom_id res chain seq x y z
N MET A 1 -43.65 9.97 -28.62
CA MET A 1 -42.41 10.59 -28.06
C MET A 1 -42.18 9.95 -26.71
N THR A 2 -41.35 8.93 -26.66
CA THR A 2 -40.92 8.26 -25.44
C THR A 2 -39.75 9.08 -24.88
N VAL A 3 -40.02 9.77 -23.78
CA VAL A 3 -38.95 10.46 -22.99
C VAL A 3 -38.09 9.34 -22.41
N SER A 4 -36.90 9.18 -22.97
CA SER A 4 -35.86 8.35 -22.36
C SER A 4 -35.50 8.95 -21.02
N SER A 5 -35.95 8.37 -19.91
CA SER A 5 -35.49 8.74 -18.60
C SER A 5 -34.02 8.32 -18.47
N THR A 6 -33.09 9.26 -18.48
CA THR A 6 -31.71 9.04 -18.06
C THR A 6 -31.73 8.32 -16.73
N PRO A 7 -31.04 7.20 -16.53
CA PRO A 7 -31.01 6.52 -15.25
C PRO A 7 -30.46 7.50 -14.20
N LYS A 8 -31.21 7.67 -13.12
CA LYS A 8 -30.79 8.47 -11.98
C LYS A 8 -29.50 7.86 -11.45
N ARG A 9 -28.39 8.60 -11.44
CA ARG A 9 -27.17 8.15 -10.73
C ARG A 9 -27.53 7.75 -9.30
N PRO A 10 -27.00 6.63 -8.78
CA PRO A 10 -27.17 6.29 -7.38
C PRO A 10 -26.73 7.47 -6.50
N SER A 11 -27.33 7.62 -5.33
CA SER A 11 -26.91 8.64 -4.37
C SER A 11 -25.51 8.28 -3.86
N LEU A 12 -24.57 9.23 -3.98
CA LEU A 12 -23.21 9.03 -3.48
C LEU A 12 -23.24 8.86 -1.96
N GLU A 13 -22.41 7.92 -1.48
CA GLU A 13 -22.17 7.71 -0.05
C GLU A 13 -21.06 8.64 0.45
N PRO A 14 -21.05 9.00 1.75
CA PRO A 14 -19.90 9.64 2.36
C PRO A 14 -18.68 8.71 2.32
N ALA A 15 -17.52 9.24 1.93
CA ALA A 15 -16.27 8.47 1.97
C ALA A 15 -15.91 8.06 3.41
N ILE A 16 -16.06 8.97 4.39
CA ILE A 16 -15.90 8.64 5.81
C ILE A 16 -17.22 8.06 6.34
N PRO A 17 -17.23 6.80 6.86
CA PRO A 17 -18.43 6.19 7.43
C PRO A 17 -18.96 7.00 8.63
N ASN A 18 -20.27 6.93 8.86
CA ASN A 18 -20.93 7.76 9.86
C ASN A 18 -20.39 7.59 11.30
N HIS A 19 -19.97 6.36 11.67
CA HIS A 19 -19.41 6.09 12.99
C HIS A 19 -18.00 6.67 13.22
N LEU A 20 -17.31 7.11 12.14
CA LEU A 20 -16.01 7.78 12.19
C LEU A 20 -16.09 9.29 11.92
N LYS A 21 -17.29 9.83 11.71
CA LYS A 21 -17.49 11.27 11.55
C LYS A 21 -17.43 11.99 12.90
N VAL A 22 -16.67 13.08 12.90
CA VAL A 22 -16.60 14.03 14.03
C VAL A 22 -16.82 15.45 13.54
N ASN A 23 -17.03 16.40 14.45
CA ASN A 23 -17.10 17.81 14.11
C ASN A 23 -15.75 18.26 13.54
N ARG A 24 -15.73 18.54 12.23
CA ARG A 24 -14.52 18.91 11.51
C ARG A 24 -14.01 20.27 11.95
N THR A 25 -12.74 20.36 12.34
CA THR A 25 -12.02 21.60 12.61
C THR A 25 -11.05 21.97 11.48
N GLN A 26 -10.62 20.97 10.68
CA GLN A 26 -9.82 21.20 9.48
C GLN A 26 -10.72 21.36 8.25
N PRO A 27 -10.45 22.32 7.35
CA PRO A 27 -11.27 22.52 6.15
C PRO A 27 -11.12 21.35 5.17
N LEU A 28 -12.15 21.16 4.33
CA LEU A 28 -12.04 20.28 3.16
C LEU A 28 -11.22 20.96 2.05
N HIS A 29 -10.51 20.14 1.27
CA HIS A 29 -9.63 20.62 0.19
C HIS A 29 -10.38 20.90 -1.12
N HIS A 30 -11.61 20.40 -1.26
CA HIS A 30 -12.35 20.62 -2.49
C HIS A 30 -12.73 22.09 -2.71
N HIS A 31 -12.76 22.51 -3.97
CA HIS A 31 -13.20 23.85 -4.34
C HIS A 31 -14.71 24.02 -4.03
N ARG A 32 -15.15 25.24 -3.67
CA ARG A 32 -16.55 25.56 -3.35
C ARG A 32 -17.56 25.20 -4.45
N CYS A 33 -17.10 25.12 -5.71
CA CYS A 33 -17.92 24.73 -6.86
C CYS A 33 -17.88 23.23 -7.17
N PHE A 34 -17.20 22.42 -6.37
CA PHE A 34 -17.18 20.97 -6.54
C PHE A 34 -18.60 20.42 -6.38
N ARG A 35 -19.04 19.56 -7.29
CA ARG A 35 -20.40 19.00 -7.37
C ARG A 35 -20.40 17.47 -7.28
N GLY A 36 -19.31 16.87 -6.82
CA GLY A 36 -19.07 15.44 -6.79
C GLY A 36 -18.19 14.96 -7.95
N PRO A 37 -17.65 13.74 -7.85
CA PRO A 37 -16.80 13.15 -8.87
C PRO A 37 -17.59 12.78 -10.12
N GLN A 38 -16.92 12.80 -11.28
CA GLN A 38 -17.46 12.26 -12.53
C GLN A 38 -17.39 10.73 -12.54
N GLN A 39 -16.24 10.20 -12.08
CA GLN A 39 -16.04 8.78 -11.81
C GLN A 39 -15.95 8.61 -10.30
N ALA A 40 -17.00 8.08 -9.70
CA ALA A 40 -17.00 7.82 -8.27
C ALA A 40 -16.09 6.62 -7.95
N SER A 41 -15.66 6.56 -6.71
CA SER A 41 -14.81 5.49 -6.19
C SER A 41 -15.50 4.75 -5.07
N HIS A 42 -15.02 3.53 -4.80
CA HIS A 42 -15.47 2.71 -3.69
C HIS A 42 -14.43 2.70 -2.56
N SER A 43 -14.85 2.41 -1.33
CA SER A 43 -13.97 2.33 -0.16
C SER A 43 -14.30 1.11 0.68
N ALA A 44 -13.29 0.57 1.37
CA ALA A 44 -13.50 -0.48 2.37
C ALA A 44 -14.34 0.04 3.55
N ARG A 45 -15.19 -0.84 4.10
CA ARG A 45 -16.01 -0.56 5.26
C ARG A 45 -15.67 -1.54 6.38
N PHE A 46 -15.16 -1.00 7.47
CA PHE A 46 -14.89 -1.75 8.68
C PHE A 46 -16.03 -1.55 9.69
N PRO A 47 -16.42 -2.59 10.46
CA PRO A 47 -17.41 -2.46 11.49
C PRO A 47 -16.90 -1.54 12.62
N LYS A 48 -17.79 -0.98 13.38
CA LYS A 48 -17.48 -0.03 14.48
C LYS A 48 -16.54 -0.62 15.53
N GLU A 49 -16.58 -1.93 15.69
CA GLU A 49 -15.76 -2.69 16.65
C GLU A 49 -14.31 -2.83 16.21
N THR A 50 -14.02 -2.70 14.92
CA THR A 50 -12.65 -2.73 14.40
C THR A 50 -12.01 -1.36 14.63
N THR A 51 -11.15 -1.28 15.63
CA THR A 51 -10.42 -0.04 15.96
C THR A 51 -9.11 0.10 15.24
N ALA A 52 -8.43 -1.00 14.96
CA ALA A 52 -7.16 -1.05 14.22
C ALA A 52 -7.01 -2.41 13.53
N ILE A 53 -6.30 -2.42 12.42
CA ILE A 53 -5.78 -3.60 11.74
C ILE A 53 -4.27 -3.67 11.93
N VAL A 54 -3.66 -4.83 11.67
CA VAL A 54 -2.20 -4.96 11.62
C VAL A 54 -1.79 -5.41 10.24
N THR A 55 -0.72 -4.81 9.71
CA THR A 55 -0.09 -5.25 8.45
C THR A 55 1.41 -5.35 8.61
N ILE A 56 2.00 -6.36 7.96
CA ILE A 56 3.45 -6.58 7.95
C ILE A 56 3.90 -6.79 6.50
N ASP A 57 4.92 -6.07 6.08
CA ASP A 57 5.70 -6.38 4.90
C ASP A 57 6.94 -7.17 5.34
N LEU A 58 6.92 -8.47 5.13
CA LEU A 58 8.00 -9.40 5.46
C LEU A 58 8.73 -9.79 4.17
N GLY A 59 9.95 -9.29 4.00
CA GLY A 59 10.69 -9.48 2.76
C GLY A 59 11.93 -10.36 2.91
N VAL A 60 12.18 -11.18 1.90
CA VAL A 60 13.41 -11.95 1.71
C VAL A 60 14.18 -11.33 0.57
N GLN A 61 15.41 -10.86 0.84
CA GLN A 61 16.30 -10.23 -0.12
C GLN A 61 17.50 -11.13 -0.41
N HIS A 62 17.81 -11.37 -1.66
CA HIS A 62 18.93 -12.24 -2.04
C HIS A 62 19.51 -11.89 -3.42
N LEU A 63 20.79 -12.21 -3.64
CA LEU A 63 21.37 -12.22 -4.99
C LEU A 63 20.80 -13.38 -5.81
N PRO A 64 20.78 -13.29 -7.14
CA PRO A 64 20.30 -14.39 -8.01
C PRO A 64 21.01 -15.73 -7.82
N SER A 65 22.23 -15.71 -7.26
CA SER A 65 23.03 -16.92 -6.96
C SER A 65 22.66 -17.60 -5.66
N ALA A 66 21.92 -16.93 -4.76
CA ALA A 66 21.51 -17.50 -3.47
C ALA A 66 20.11 -18.13 -3.57
N ASP A 67 19.89 -19.21 -2.83
CA ASP A 67 18.63 -19.93 -2.79
C ASP A 67 17.78 -19.46 -1.60
N PRO A 68 16.63 -18.78 -1.81
CA PRO A 68 15.75 -18.33 -0.77
C PRO A 68 14.73 -19.39 -0.30
N ALA A 69 14.73 -20.61 -0.82
CA ALA A 69 13.65 -21.59 -0.62
C ALA A 69 13.35 -21.86 0.86
N ASN A 70 14.40 -22.06 1.67
CA ASN A 70 14.21 -22.32 3.11
C ASN A 70 13.57 -21.14 3.85
N ALA A 71 13.93 -19.90 3.48
CA ALA A 71 13.31 -18.70 4.05
C ALA A 71 11.83 -18.60 3.66
N ILE A 72 11.51 -18.82 2.38
CA ILE A 72 10.14 -18.83 1.86
C ILE A 72 9.29 -19.89 2.58
N ASP A 73 9.79 -21.13 2.70
CA ASP A 73 9.08 -22.21 3.36
C ASP A 73 8.86 -21.94 4.85
N THR A 74 9.80 -21.28 5.52
CA THR A 74 9.65 -20.87 6.92
C THR A 74 8.56 -19.81 7.07
N ILE A 75 8.51 -18.83 6.18
CA ILE A 75 7.41 -17.85 6.15
C ILE A 75 6.08 -18.56 5.90
N ARG A 76 5.99 -19.43 4.90
CA ARG A 76 4.77 -20.17 4.58
C ARG A 76 4.26 -20.97 5.78
N ARG A 77 5.16 -21.64 6.53
CA ARG A 77 4.78 -22.35 7.77
C ARG A 77 4.24 -21.38 8.83
N ALA A 78 4.88 -20.22 9.01
CA ALA A 78 4.43 -19.22 9.98
C ALA A 78 3.04 -18.65 9.65
N ILE A 79 2.77 -18.33 8.38
CA ILE A 79 1.48 -17.79 7.96
C ILE A 79 0.35 -18.83 7.94
N SER A 80 0.68 -20.12 7.77
CA SER A 80 -0.30 -21.22 7.74
C SER A 80 -0.73 -21.69 9.12
N THR A 81 -0.31 -21.04 10.20
CA THR A 81 -0.72 -21.38 11.57
C THR A 81 -2.17 -20.96 11.82
N LYS A 82 -2.81 -21.52 12.86
CA LYS A 82 -4.21 -21.21 13.20
C LYS A 82 -4.45 -19.72 13.47
N SER A 83 -3.49 -19.02 14.06
CA SER A 83 -3.51 -17.57 14.33
C SER A 83 -2.82 -16.74 13.26
N GLY A 84 -2.48 -17.35 12.10
CA GLY A 84 -1.87 -16.66 10.97
C GLY A 84 -2.69 -15.48 10.43
N PRO A 85 -2.18 -14.76 9.44
CA PRO A 85 -2.88 -13.60 8.86
C PRO A 85 -4.23 -14.02 8.24
N HIS A 86 -5.21 -13.15 8.34
CA HIS A 86 -6.51 -13.34 7.72
C HIS A 86 -6.45 -13.21 6.19
N HIS A 87 -5.47 -12.47 5.68
CA HIS A 87 -5.14 -12.35 4.27
C HIS A 87 -3.64 -12.12 4.09
N HIS A 88 -3.08 -12.58 2.99
CA HIS A 88 -1.72 -12.26 2.61
C HIS A 88 -1.58 -12.12 1.10
N VAL A 89 -0.56 -11.40 0.69
CA VAL A 89 -0.18 -11.20 -0.71
C VAL A 89 1.30 -11.50 -0.85
N ARG A 90 1.68 -12.37 -1.80
CA ARG A 90 3.06 -12.56 -2.22
C ARG A 90 3.36 -11.69 -3.42
N SER A 91 4.50 -11.01 -3.41
CA SER A 91 4.96 -10.17 -4.51
C SER A 91 6.47 -10.21 -4.66
N SER A 92 7.00 -9.79 -5.81
CA SER A 92 8.44 -9.77 -6.04
C SER A 92 8.88 -8.60 -6.90
N PHE A 93 10.13 -8.17 -6.69
CA PHE A 93 10.83 -7.19 -7.53
C PHE A 93 12.35 -7.40 -7.50
N THR A 94 13.05 -6.82 -8.47
CA THR A 94 14.50 -6.68 -8.42
C THR A 94 14.85 -5.23 -8.17
N ASP A 95 15.64 -4.97 -7.12
CA ASP A 95 16.03 -3.61 -6.77
C ASP A 95 17.18 -3.07 -7.64
N SER A 96 17.49 -1.78 -7.48
CA SER A 96 18.54 -1.11 -8.25
C SER A 96 19.98 -1.62 -7.98
N SER A 97 20.15 -2.45 -6.97
CA SER A 97 21.43 -3.09 -6.62
C SER A 97 21.52 -4.52 -7.16
N GLY A 98 20.49 -5.01 -7.87
CA GLY A 98 20.43 -6.33 -8.49
C GLY A 98 19.97 -7.44 -7.55
N TYR A 99 19.54 -7.12 -6.33
CA TYR A 99 18.95 -8.12 -5.44
C TYR A 99 17.51 -8.41 -5.83
N ARG A 100 17.15 -9.68 -5.80
CA ARG A 100 15.76 -10.11 -5.86
C ARG A 100 15.15 -10.00 -4.47
N ASN A 101 13.93 -9.49 -4.41
CA ASN A 101 13.16 -9.34 -3.19
C ASN A 101 11.83 -10.05 -3.36
N ILE A 102 11.49 -10.94 -2.43
CA ILE A 102 10.19 -11.61 -2.31
C ILE A 102 9.55 -11.05 -1.06
N VAL A 103 8.37 -10.46 -1.19
CA VAL A 103 7.68 -9.78 -0.10
C VAL A 103 6.34 -10.47 0.15
N PHE A 104 6.12 -10.84 1.39
CA PHE A 104 4.84 -11.29 1.91
C PHE A 104 4.22 -10.15 2.70
N THR A 105 3.15 -9.56 2.18
CA THR A 105 2.36 -8.58 2.90
C THR A 105 1.22 -9.30 3.60
N LEU A 106 1.20 -9.21 4.91
CA LEU A 106 0.33 -9.97 5.80
C LEU A 106 -0.67 -9.03 6.47
N TYR A 107 -1.92 -9.46 6.65
CA TYR A 107 -2.98 -8.65 7.22
C TYR A 107 -3.77 -9.38 8.31
N TRP A 108 -3.95 -8.73 9.46
CA TRP A 108 -4.83 -9.15 10.55
C TRP A 108 -5.91 -8.11 10.77
N LYS A 109 -7.14 -8.56 10.94
CA LYS A 109 -8.32 -7.70 11.17
C LYS A 109 -8.36 -7.02 12.54
N ASP A 110 -7.50 -7.46 13.48
CA ASP A 110 -7.38 -6.90 14.82
C ASP A 110 -6.01 -7.19 15.45
N VAL A 111 -5.64 -6.37 16.44
CA VAL A 111 -4.35 -6.46 17.14
C VAL A 111 -4.24 -7.73 17.99
N ALA A 112 -5.34 -8.26 18.51
CA ALA A 112 -5.32 -9.46 19.37
C ALA A 112 -4.91 -10.69 18.56
N SER A 113 -5.53 -10.90 17.40
CA SER A 113 -5.18 -12.00 16.48
C SER A 113 -3.71 -11.95 16.05
N TYR A 114 -3.19 -10.76 15.79
CA TYR A 114 -1.76 -10.57 15.49
C TYR A 114 -0.87 -10.95 16.69
N ARG A 115 -1.21 -10.49 17.90
CA ARG A 115 -0.43 -10.81 19.11
C ARG A 115 -0.42 -12.29 19.42
N ASP A 116 -1.53 -12.99 19.22
CA ASP A 116 -1.63 -14.44 19.38
C ASP A 116 -0.70 -15.19 18.42
N TRP A 117 -0.63 -14.70 17.17
CA TRP A 117 0.28 -15.24 16.18
C TRP A 117 1.75 -14.97 16.53
N GLU A 118 2.09 -13.75 16.89
CA GLU A 118 3.45 -13.36 17.25
C GLU A 118 3.94 -14.12 18.49
N ALA A 119 3.09 -14.29 19.51
CA ALA A 119 3.40 -15.02 20.73
C ALA A 119 3.61 -16.53 20.52
N ALA A 120 3.04 -17.09 19.45
CA ALA A 120 3.25 -18.51 19.09
C ALA A 120 4.60 -18.76 18.39
N LEU A 121 5.31 -17.71 18.01
CA LEU A 121 6.62 -17.78 17.33
C LEU A 121 7.74 -17.34 18.28
N SER A 122 8.97 -17.83 18.04
CA SER A 122 10.12 -17.30 18.79
C SER A 122 10.36 -15.82 18.40
N PRO A 123 10.78 -14.94 19.32
CA PRO A 123 10.94 -13.50 19.03
C PRO A 123 11.89 -13.20 17.85
N ASP A 124 12.81 -14.11 17.60
CA ASP A 124 13.85 -13.98 16.57
C ASP A 124 13.57 -14.85 15.32
N TRP A 125 12.39 -15.48 15.21
CA TRP A 125 12.04 -16.42 14.14
C TRP A 125 12.22 -15.83 12.74
N TRP A 126 11.88 -14.56 12.56
CA TRP A 126 11.85 -13.88 11.26
C TRP A 126 13.26 -13.52 10.74
N TYR A 127 14.27 -13.42 11.61
CA TYR A 127 15.64 -13.16 11.13
C TYR A 127 16.60 -14.35 11.40
N ARG A 128 16.55 -15.01 12.53
CA ARG A 128 17.38 -16.20 12.79
C ARG A 128 16.85 -17.44 12.07
N GLY A 129 15.53 -17.60 12.03
CA GLY A 129 14.89 -18.73 11.33
C GLY A 129 14.94 -18.60 9.80
N LEU A 130 14.94 -17.37 9.25
CA LEU A 130 14.94 -17.11 7.82
C LEU A 130 16.34 -16.97 7.21
N CYS A 131 17.35 -16.55 7.98
CA CYS A 131 18.71 -16.29 7.50
C CYS A 131 19.72 -17.27 8.06
N PRO A 132 19.73 -18.53 7.63
CA PRO A 132 20.75 -19.51 8.04
C PRO A 132 22.13 -19.19 7.45
N THR A 133 22.20 -18.34 6.42
CA THR A 133 23.43 -17.94 5.71
C THR A 133 23.53 -16.43 5.58
N SER A 134 24.75 -15.91 5.35
CA SER A 134 25.02 -14.48 5.11
C SER A 134 24.47 -13.94 3.80
N ASP A 135 24.02 -14.81 2.89
CA ASP A 135 23.61 -14.44 1.52
C ASP A 135 22.14 -14.09 1.40
N ILE A 136 21.41 -14.24 2.52
CA ILE A 136 19.98 -13.88 2.63
C ILE A 136 19.84 -12.71 3.59
N GLY A 137 19.24 -11.63 3.13
CA GLY A 137 18.72 -10.54 3.94
C GLY A 137 17.23 -10.70 4.18
N VAL A 138 16.73 -10.24 5.31
CA VAL A 138 15.29 -10.18 5.59
C VAL A 138 14.93 -8.85 6.20
N PHE A 139 13.74 -8.35 5.90
CA PHE A 139 13.19 -7.16 6.53
C PHE A 139 11.77 -7.42 7.01
N ARG A 140 11.44 -6.75 8.08
CA ARG A 140 10.11 -6.77 8.69
C ARG A 140 9.68 -5.34 8.95
N GLU A 141 8.67 -4.89 8.21
CA GLU A 141 8.06 -3.58 8.33
C GLU A 141 6.63 -3.78 8.80
N MET A 142 6.38 -3.55 10.08
CA MET A 142 5.11 -3.82 10.74
C MET A 142 4.43 -2.52 11.13
N TYR A 143 3.13 -2.48 10.93
CA TYR A 143 2.29 -1.34 11.21
C TYR A 143 1.00 -1.78 11.90
N THR A 144 0.70 -1.15 13.05
CA THR A 144 -0.64 -1.15 13.63
C THR A 144 -1.37 0.04 13.05
N VAL A 145 -2.47 -0.17 12.35
CA VAL A 145 -3.16 0.88 11.59
C VAL A 145 -4.52 1.14 12.21
N PRO A 146 -4.68 2.23 13.00
CA PRO A 146 -6.00 2.67 13.44
C PRO A 146 -6.90 2.95 12.24
N ILE A 147 -8.16 2.53 12.29
CA ILE A 147 -9.09 2.77 11.17
C ILE A 147 -9.34 4.26 10.94
N THR A 148 -9.08 5.10 11.93
CA THR A 148 -9.11 6.56 11.81
C THR A 148 -7.94 7.14 10.99
N ASP A 149 -6.86 6.39 10.80
CA ASP A 149 -5.59 6.86 10.26
C ASP A 149 -5.34 6.36 8.83
N THR A 150 -6.38 5.79 8.21
CA THR A 150 -6.29 5.17 6.89
C THR A 150 -7.49 5.48 6.01
N GLU A 151 -7.31 5.31 4.71
CA GLU A 151 -8.37 5.36 3.70
C GLU A 151 -8.09 4.40 2.56
N THR A 152 -9.11 4.07 1.78
CA THR A 152 -8.99 3.29 0.55
C THR A 152 -9.78 3.91 -0.59
N THR A 153 -9.31 3.67 -1.81
CA THR A 153 -9.98 4.07 -3.04
C THR A 153 -9.88 2.96 -4.07
N PHE A 154 -11.01 2.60 -4.65
CA PHE A 154 -11.14 1.55 -5.66
C PHE A 154 -11.98 2.05 -6.84
N ALA A 155 -11.50 1.81 -8.07
CA ALA A 155 -12.29 2.08 -9.27
C ALA A 155 -13.50 1.13 -9.39
N LEU A 156 -13.34 -0.11 -8.95
CA LEU A 156 -14.40 -1.13 -8.89
C LEU A 156 -14.55 -1.65 -7.46
N PRO A 157 -15.74 -2.12 -7.03
CA PRO A 157 -15.96 -2.61 -5.67
C PRO A 157 -15.36 -4.01 -5.42
N ASN A 158 -14.19 -4.27 -5.99
CA ASN A 158 -13.45 -5.52 -5.86
C ASN A 158 -12.32 -5.33 -4.84
N PRO A 159 -12.39 -5.94 -3.65
CA PRO A 159 -11.43 -5.69 -2.58
C PRO A 159 -10.04 -6.25 -2.90
N GLU A 160 -9.01 -5.48 -2.56
CA GLU A 160 -7.60 -5.84 -2.63
C GLU A 160 -6.88 -5.30 -1.36
N GLY A 161 -5.67 -5.79 -1.07
CA GLY A 161 -4.94 -5.39 0.11
C GLY A 161 -5.72 -5.66 1.40
N TYR A 162 -5.70 -4.72 2.36
CA TYR A 162 -6.44 -4.92 3.61
C TYR A 162 -7.97 -4.84 3.44
N SER A 163 -8.48 -4.33 2.32
CA SER A 163 -9.93 -4.33 2.11
C SER A 163 -10.52 -5.75 1.98
N VAL A 164 -9.69 -6.77 1.69
CA VAL A 164 -10.11 -8.18 1.70
C VAL A 164 -10.55 -8.64 3.10
N ILE A 165 -10.04 -8.02 4.16
CA ILE A 165 -10.43 -8.33 5.55
C ILE A 165 -11.47 -7.34 6.10
N ALA A 166 -11.96 -6.40 5.29
CA ALA A 166 -13.07 -5.52 5.66
C ALA A 166 -14.42 -6.27 5.67
N GLU A 167 -15.42 -5.68 6.28
CA GLU A 167 -16.77 -6.26 6.32
C GLU A 167 -17.47 -6.17 4.96
N SER A 168 -17.25 -5.07 4.24
CA SER A 168 -17.85 -4.83 2.91
C SER A 168 -17.11 -3.72 2.16
N MET A 169 -17.49 -3.55 0.89
CA MET A 169 -17.17 -2.35 0.12
C MET A 169 -18.35 -1.38 0.13
N SER A 170 -18.06 -0.08 0.05
CA SER A 170 -19.09 0.96 -0.07
C SER A 170 -19.77 0.92 -1.44
N GLY A 171 -20.90 1.61 -1.57
CA GLY A 171 -21.34 2.16 -2.85
C GLY A 171 -20.38 3.24 -3.36
N GLU A 172 -20.79 3.95 -4.40
CA GLU A 172 -20.05 5.09 -4.94
C GLU A 172 -19.91 6.22 -3.92
N THR A 173 -18.69 6.75 -3.70
CA THR A 173 -18.40 7.77 -2.68
C THR A 173 -18.25 9.17 -3.29
N ASP A 174 -18.54 10.20 -2.47
CA ASP A 174 -18.59 11.61 -2.85
C ASP A 174 -17.24 12.33 -2.86
N THR A 175 -16.19 11.74 -2.28
CA THR A 175 -14.90 12.39 -2.01
C THR A 175 -13.80 11.84 -2.92
N HIS A 176 -13.77 12.28 -4.19
CA HIS A 176 -12.83 11.86 -5.22
C HIS A 176 -12.62 12.94 -6.27
N GLU A 177 -11.59 12.84 -7.12
CA GLU A 177 -11.28 13.71 -8.28
C GLU A 177 -10.94 15.17 -7.93
N TYR A 178 -10.38 15.45 -6.78
CA TYR A 178 -9.78 16.75 -6.49
C TYR A 178 -8.49 16.56 -5.66
N TRP A 179 -7.59 17.54 -5.75
CA TRP A 179 -6.37 17.51 -4.96
C TRP A 179 -6.68 17.59 -3.46
N GLY A 180 -6.07 16.71 -2.68
CA GLY A 180 -6.36 16.59 -1.24
C GLY A 180 -7.53 15.65 -0.93
N SER A 181 -8.19 15.04 -1.93
CA SER A 181 -9.29 14.10 -1.68
C SER A 181 -8.87 12.88 -0.85
N ALA A 182 -7.64 12.38 -1.00
CA ALA A 182 -7.10 11.31 -0.18
C ALA A 182 -7.05 11.70 1.31
N ARG A 183 -6.54 12.92 1.62
CA ARG A 183 -6.55 13.48 2.97
C ARG A 183 -7.97 13.60 3.51
N ASP A 184 -8.90 14.12 2.72
CA ASP A 184 -10.28 14.34 3.13
C ASP A 184 -11.05 13.04 3.43
N ARG A 185 -10.58 11.89 2.92
CA ARG A 185 -11.10 10.55 3.23
C ARG A 185 -10.54 9.94 4.51
N ILE A 186 -9.39 10.42 5.03
CA ILE A 186 -8.81 9.94 6.29
C ILE A 186 -9.61 10.50 7.47
N PRO A 187 -10.25 9.68 8.32
CA PRO A 187 -11.08 10.19 9.41
C PRO A 187 -10.35 11.14 10.37
N ARG A 188 -9.07 10.87 10.71
CA ARG A 188 -8.28 11.72 11.60
C ARG A 188 -8.03 13.13 11.02
N SER A 189 -8.00 13.28 9.70
CA SER A 189 -7.84 14.59 9.05
C SER A 189 -9.00 15.57 9.34
N GLN A 190 -10.10 15.10 9.89
CA GLN A 190 -11.20 15.98 10.27
C GLN A 190 -10.79 16.99 11.35
N THR A 191 -9.81 16.62 12.18
CA THR A 191 -9.39 17.44 13.34
C THR A 191 -7.88 17.69 13.39
N GLU A 192 -7.06 16.93 12.66
CA GLU A 192 -5.60 17.03 12.68
C GLU A 192 -5.06 17.39 11.30
N THR A 193 -3.92 18.12 11.25
CA THR A 193 -3.25 18.52 10.00
C THR A 193 -2.42 17.38 9.39
N LEU A 194 -2.11 16.34 10.16
CA LEU A 194 -1.28 15.19 9.79
C LEU A 194 0.15 15.58 9.39
N GLU A 195 0.69 16.63 9.99
CA GLU A 195 2.06 17.08 9.75
C GLU A 195 3.08 16.06 10.26
N PRO A 196 4.21 15.87 9.56
CA PRO A 196 5.28 14.99 10.03
C PRO A 196 5.94 15.56 11.30
N GLY A 197 6.33 14.66 12.20
CA GLY A 197 7.07 15.02 13.42
C GLY A 197 8.38 14.25 13.53
N GLY A 198 9.50 14.95 13.38
CA GLY A 198 10.84 14.36 13.46
C GLY A 198 11.32 13.73 12.14
N TRP A 199 12.35 12.91 12.23
CA TRP A 199 13.01 12.21 11.13
C TRP A 199 13.34 10.78 11.57
N PRO A 200 13.29 9.78 10.71
CA PRO A 200 13.67 8.42 11.09
C PRO A 200 15.16 8.34 11.41
N SER A 201 15.51 7.56 12.43
CA SER A 201 16.88 7.37 12.89
C SER A 201 17.16 5.91 13.27
N LEU A 202 18.42 5.59 13.57
CA LEU A 202 18.73 4.30 14.18
C LEU A 202 18.23 4.27 15.62
N LYS A 203 17.71 3.14 16.04
CA LYS A 203 17.39 2.89 17.43
C LYS A 203 18.67 2.47 18.16
N ASP A 204 19.07 3.23 19.19
CA ASP A 204 20.40 3.17 19.80
C ASP A 204 20.79 1.81 20.42
N ASP A 205 19.82 0.99 20.87
CA ASP A 205 20.09 -0.22 21.66
C ASP A 205 19.99 -1.55 20.91
N ASP A 206 19.61 -1.56 19.62
CA ASP A 206 19.21 -2.81 18.91
C ASP A 206 20.17 -3.26 17.80
N CYS A 207 21.33 -2.64 17.63
CA CYS A 207 22.35 -3.09 16.67
C CYS A 207 23.16 -4.27 17.23
N SER A 208 22.51 -5.39 17.57
CA SER A 208 23.23 -6.60 17.94
C SER A 208 23.89 -7.22 16.72
N LEU A 209 25.22 -7.20 16.73
CA LEU A 209 26.04 -8.04 15.86
C LEU A 209 25.92 -9.48 16.38
N GLY A 210 24.98 -10.26 15.84
CA GLY A 210 25.00 -11.71 16.04
C GLY A 210 26.15 -12.31 15.20
N PRO A 211 26.62 -13.55 15.52
CA PRO A 211 27.64 -14.23 14.75
C PRO A 211 27.27 -14.45 13.26
N SER A 212 26.02 -14.28 12.88
CA SER A 212 25.46 -14.52 11.56
C SER A 212 24.98 -13.28 10.80
N GLY A 213 25.10 -12.03 11.35
CA GLY A 213 24.66 -10.85 10.61
C GLY A 213 24.36 -9.61 11.46
N ARG A 214 23.99 -8.51 10.78
CA ARG A 214 23.67 -7.23 11.40
C ARG A 214 22.15 -6.98 11.38
N LEU A 215 21.56 -6.83 12.55
CA LEU A 215 20.19 -6.32 12.74
C LEU A 215 20.22 -4.79 12.82
N VAL A 216 19.38 -4.12 12.03
CA VAL A 216 19.17 -2.69 12.06
C VAL A 216 17.70 -2.44 12.40
N CYS A 217 17.47 -1.83 13.57
CA CYS A 217 16.15 -1.38 13.97
C CYS A 217 16.05 0.14 13.77
N VAL A 218 14.92 0.58 13.23
CA VAL A 218 14.68 1.99 12.92
C VAL A 218 13.74 2.59 13.95
N GLU A 219 14.14 3.74 14.47
CA GLU A 219 13.25 4.63 15.22
C GLU A 219 12.45 5.45 14.21
N PRO A 220 11.14 5.18 14.03
CA PRO A 220 10.34 5.87 13.03
C PRO A 220 9.98 7.29 13.50
N HIS A 221 9.45 8.09 12.55
CA HIS A 221 8.93 9.43 12.85
C HIS A 221 7.40 9.46 12.85
N GLU A 222 6.83 10.53 13.38
CA GLU A 222 5.39 10.75 13.47
C GLU A 222 4.80 11.08 12.10
N ASN A 223 3.64 10.51 11.77
CA ASN A 223 2.88 10.74 10.55
C ASN A 223 3.62 10.35 9.25
N LEU A 224 4.42 9.26 9.30
CA LEU A 224 4.91 8.62 8.08
C LEU A 224 3.71 8.24 7.21
N CYS A 225 3.76 8.62 5.92
CA CYS A 225 2.71 8.22 4.98
C CYS A 225 3.14 6.96 4.23
N LEU A 226 2.35 5.90 4.34
CA LEU A 226 2.50 4.65 3.60
C LEU A 226 1.35 4.51 2.62
N ILE A 227 1.64 4.27 1.35
CA ILE A 227 0.63 3.95 0.35
C ILE A 227 0.99 2.65 -0.38
N ARG A 228 -0.01 1.79 -0.54
CA ARG A 228 0.02 0.68 -1.51
C ARG A 228 -0.98 0.99 -2.60
N SER A 229 -0.54 1.03 -3.85
CA SER A 229 -1.43 1.27 -4.98
C SER A 229 -1.24 0.19 -6.03
N GLY A 230 -2.35 -0.37 -6.51
CA GLY A 230 -2.33 -1.56 -7.35
C GLY A 230 -3.22 -1.46 -8.59
N GLN A 231 -2.93 -2.34 -9.53
CA GLN A 231 -3.66 -2.55 -10.76
C GLN A 231 -3.98 -4.04 -10.88
N VAL A 232 -5.24 -4.34 -11.16
CA VAL A 232 -5.75 -5.72 -11.33
C VAL A 232 -6.40 -5.82 -12.70
N TRP A 233 -5.84 -6.64 -13.56
CA TRP A 233 -6.36 -6.88 -14.93
C TRP A 233 -6.62 -8.36 -15.21
N GLU A 234 -6.55 -9.22 -14.20
CA GLU A 234 -6.74 -10.68 -14.38
C GLU A 234 -8.13 -11.05 -14.88
N ASN A 235 -9.15 -10.22 -14.57
CA ASN A 235 -10.53 -10.40 -15.03
C ASN A 235 -10.90 -9.52 -16.23
N SER A 236 -9.92 -8.81 -16.78
CA SER A 236 -10.13 -7.95 -17.96
C SER A 236 -10.26 -8.75 -19.25
N THR A 237 -10.97 -8.19 -20.23
CA THR A 237 -11.06 -8.79 -21.57
C THR A 237 -9.69 -8.82 -22.26
N PRO A 238 -9.44 -9.71 -23.23
CA PRO A 238 -8.17 -9.70 -23.98
C PRO A 238 -7.86 -8.35 -24.64
N ALA A 239 -8.88 -7.60 -25.08
CA ALA A 239 -8.73 -6.26 -25.64
C ALA A 239 -8.27 -5.26 -24.57
N GLU A 240 -8.88 -5.31 -23.39
CA GLU A 240 -8.52 -4.46 -22.26
C GLU A 240 -7.11 -4.77 -21.74
N ILE A 241 -6.72 -6.07 -21.61
CA ILE A 241 -5.36 -6.49 -21.25
C ILE A 241 -4.35 -5.96 -22.27
N LYS A 242 -4.65 -6.01 -23.55
CA LYS A 242 -3.79 -5.44 -24.61
C LYS A 242 -3.63 -3.94 -24.40
N SER A 243 -4.72 -3.20 -24.21
CA SER A 243 -4.70 -1.76 -23.95
C SER A 243 -3.89 -1.42 -22.70
N TYR A 244 -4.11 -2.13 -21.59
CA TYR A 244 -3.33 -1.97 -20.38
C TYR A 244 -1.83 -2.10 -20.66
N ASN A 245 -1.41 -3.18 -21.34
CA ASN A 245 -0.01 -3.45 -21.62
C ASN A 245 0.64 -2.46 -22.60
N THR A 246 -0.12 -1.87 -23.52
CA THR A 246 0.43 -0.97 -24.56
C THR A 246 0.32 0.51 -24.21
N GLU A 247 -0.60 0.91 -23.36
CA GLU A 247 -0.88 2.31 -23.06
C GLU A 247 -0.62 2.67 -21.59
N ILE A 248 -1.24 1.92 -20.64
CA ILE A 248 -1.19 2.25 -19.20
C ILE A 248 0.13 1.81 -18.59
N LYS A 249 0.49 0.54 -18.75
CA LYS A 249 1.68 -0.04 -18.12
C LYS A 249 2.98 0.69 -18.46
N PRO A 250 3.29 1.08 -19.73
CA PRO A 250 4.53 1.80 -20.04
C PRO A 250 4.63 3.15 -19.33
N THR A 251 3.51 3.88 -19.21
CA THR A 251 3.46 5.18 -18.51
C THR A 251 3.67 4.98 -17.01
N LEU A 252 3.03 3.96 -16.43
CA LEU A 252 3.18 3.58 -15.03
C LEU A 252 4.63 3.14 -14.73
N ASP A 253 5.22 2.25 -15.53
CA ASP A 253 6.61 1.78 -15.39
C ASP A 253 7.60 2.96 -15.44
N SER A 254 7.37 3.92 -16.35
CA SER A 254 8.17 5.14 -16.46
C SER A 254 8.07 6.00 -15.20
N GLY A 255 6.85 6.20 -14.66
CA GLY A 255 6.62 7.00 -13.47
C GLY A 255 7.19 6.34 -12.21
N MET A 256 6.97 5.05 -12.03
CA MET A 256 7.54 4.30 -10.90
C MET A 256 9.07 4.27 -10.97
N GLY A 257 9.65 4.13 -12.16
CA GLY A 257 11.08 4.22 -12.38
C GLY A 257 11.66 5.59 -12.04
N GLU A 258 10.98 6.68 -12.38
CA GLU A 258 11.37 8.05 -12.00
C GLU A 258 11.31 8.23 -10.48
N LEU A 259 10.21 7.83 -9.86
CA LEU A 259 10.03 7.90 -8.42
C LEU A 259 11.12 7.12 -7.68
N THR A 260 11.49 5.93 -8.15
CA THR A 260 12.55 5.11 -7.55
C THR A 260 13.93 5.76 -7.67
N ARG A 261 14.24 6.40 -8.80
CA ARG A 261 15.55 7.05 -9.02
C ARG A 261 15.69 8.36 -8.27
N ASN A 262 14.60 9.10 -8.09
CA ASN A 262 14.58 10.45 -7.53
C ASN A 262 13.79 10.52 -6.21
N ASN A 263 13.65 9.40 -5.51
CA ASN A 263 12.78 9.26 -4.35
C ASN A 263 13.00 10.35 -3.28
N GLN A 264 14.24 10.62 -2.90
CA GLN A 264 14.57 11.63 -1.88
C GLN A 264 14.16 13.04 -2.30
N HIS A 265 14.29 13.39 -3.59
CA HIS A 265 13.86 14.69 -4.10
C HIS A 265 12.36 14.92 -3.87
N PHE A 266 11.56 13.88 -3.98
CA PHE A 266 10.12 13.95 -3.76
C PHE A 266 9.71 13.78 -2.29
N GLY A 267 10.64 13.47 -1.39
CA GLY A 267 10.33 13.09 -0.01
C GLY A 267 9.75 11.67 0.10
N CYS A 268 9.99 10.83 -0.90
CA CYS A 268 9.68 9.41 -0.88
C CYS A 268 10.90 8.66 -0.32
N PHE A 269 10.75 8.01 0.82
CA PHE A 269 11.83 7.28 1.47
C PHE A 269 12.13 5.95 0.78
N SER A 270 11.09 5.29 0.29
CA SER A 270 11.19 3.99 -0.39
C SER A 270 10.05 3.85 -1.38
N ASN A 271 10.33 3.31 -2.56
CA ASN A 271 9.31 2.89 -3.53
C ASN A 271 9.68 1.52 -4.09
N ARG A 272 8.75 0.57 -3.96
CA ARG A 272 8.88 -0.80 -4.48
C ARG A 272 7.74 -1.05 -5.44
N TYR A 273 8.03 -1.12 -6.73
CA TYR A 273 7.04 -1.51 -7.74
C TYR A 273 7.20 -3.00 -8.02
N MET A 274 6.17 -3.78 -7.74
CA MET A 274 6.23 -5.23 -7.63
C MET A 274 5.18 -5.92 -8.48
N ARG A 275 5.51 -7.12 -8.93
CA ARG A 275 4.52 -8.07 -9.47
C ARG A 275 3.93 -8.88 -8.33
N ILE A 276 2.63 -9.07 -8.36
CA ILE A 276 1.95 -9.99 -7.45
C ILE A 276 2.07 -11.40 -8.02
N GLU A 277 2.29 -12.35 -7.14
CA GLU A 277 2.50 -13.77 -7.43
C GLU A 277 1.49 -14.62 -6.67
N ASP A 278 1.19 -15.80 -7.21
CA ASP A 278 0.53 -16.85 -6.44
C ASP A 278 1.47 -17.45 -5.38
N ASP A 279 0.96 -18.38 -4.57
CA ASP A 279 1.77 -19.01 -3.53
C ASP A 279 2.96 -19.82 -4.08
N ASP A 280 2.92 -20.26 -5.33
CA ASP A 280 4.00 -20.97 -5.99
C ASP A 280 5.05 -20.04 -6.63
N GLY A 281 4.76 -18.73 -6.68
CA GLY A 281 5.63 -17.70 -7.23
C GLY A 281 5.40 -17.42 -8.71
N ASN A 282 4.28 -17.87 -9.28
CA ASN A 282 3.91 -17.52 -10.63
C ASN A 282 3.25 -16.15 -10.66
N PRO A 283 3.59 -15.26 -11.60
CA PRO A 283 2.96 -13.96 -11.71
C PRO A 283 1.48 -14.10 -12.07
N VAL A 284 0.64 -13.33 -11.38
CA VAL A 284 -0.78 -13.17 -11.69
C VAL A 284 -1.05 -11.85 -12.41
N GLY A 285 -2.27 -11.63 -12.88
CA GLY A 285 -2.65 -10.40 -13.59
C GLY A 285 -2.76 -9.16 -12.71
N LYS A 286 -1.76 -8.94 -11.84
CA LYS A 286 -1.73 -7.86 -10.84
C LYS A 286 -0.32 -7.30 -10.65
N THR A 287 -0.25 -5.98 -10.43
CA THR A 287 0.94 -5.30 -9.88
C THR A 287 0.52 -4.33 -8.79
N TRP A 288 1.46 -3.97 -7.94
CA TRP A 288 1.31 -2.87 -7.00
C TRP A 288 2.63 -2.16 -6.70
N SER A 289 2.54 -0.96 -6.16
CA SER A 289 3.66 -0.29 -5.52
C SER A 289 3.42 -0.17 -4.02
N ILE A 290 4.49 -0.32 -3.24
CA ILE A 290 4.52 0.03 -1.82
C ILE A 290 5.51 1.18 -1.68
N SER A 291 5.03 2.34 -1.23
CA SER A 291 5.91 3.48 -1.05
C SER A 291 5.70 4.16 0.31
N MET A 292 6.85 4.50 0.94
CA MET A 292 6.94 5.22 2.21
C MET A 292 7.33 6.65 1.93
N TRP A 293 6.63 7.60 2.52
CA TRP A 293 6.82 9.04 2.33
C TRP A 293 7.07 9.74 3.65
N GLU A 294 7.87 10.79 3.61
CA GLU A 294 8.09 11.69 4.74
C GLU A 294 6.75 12.15 5.35
N SER A 295 5.77 12.46 4.50
CA SER A 295 4.44 12.89 4.93
C SER A 295 3.40 12.70 3.83
N LEU A 296 2.12 12.80 4.20
CA LEU A 296 1.01 12.85 3.26
C LEU A 296 1.15 14.05 2.31
N GLU A 297 1.63 15.20 2.77
CA GLU A 297 1.85 16.39 1.94
C GLU A 297 2.86 16.14 0.82
N ARG A 298 3.93 15.36 1.09
CA ARG A 298 4.92 14.99 0.06
C ARG A 298 4.32 14.11 -1.03
N LEU A 299 3.50 13.15 -0.64
CA LEU A 299 2.76 12.32 -1.59
C LEU A 299 1.78 13.18 -2.42
N GLU A 300 1.03 14.08 -1.78
CA GLU A 300 0.12 15.00 -2.46
C GLU A 300 0.86 15.91 -3.46
N LYS A 301 2.04 16.43 -3.10
CA LYS A 301 2.88 17.23 -4.00
C LYS A 301 3.37 16.41 -5.20
N TRP A 302 3.78 15.16 -4.99
CA TRP A 302 4.17 14.28 -6.08
C TRP A 302 2.99 14.00 -7.03
N SER A 303 1.78 13.86 -6.50
CA SER A 303 0.58 13.66 -7.32
C SER A 303 0.29 14.82 -8.29
N LEU A 304 0.82 16.01 -8.02
CA LEU A 304 0.71 17.18 -8.90
C LEU A 304 1.81 17.27 -9.96
N THR A 305 2.82 16.40 -9.91
CA THR A 305 3.91 16.40 -10.89
C THR A 305 3.41 16.07 -12.30
N PRO A 306 4.08 16.56 -13.36
CA PRO A 306 3.71 16.19 -14.71
C PRO A 306 3.69 14.68 -14.95
N LYS A 307 4.63 13.94 -14.33
CA LYS A 307 4.74 12.51 -14.50
C LYS A 307 3.54 11.76 -13.88
N HIS A 308 3.10 12.12 -12.67
CA HIS A 308 1.91 11.52 -12.08
C HIS A 308 0.64 11.88 -12.86
N LYS A 309 0.54 13.13 -13.34
CA LYS A 309 -0.57 13.56 -14.19
C LYS A 309 -0.63 12.79 -15.51
N GLU A 310 0.51 12.42 -16.09
CA GLU A 310 0.59 11.58 -17.28
C GLU A 310 0.03 10.18 -17.00
N ILE A 311 0.43 9.55 -15.87
CA ILE A 311 -0.11 8.24 -15.43
C ILE A 311 -1.63 8.33 -15.29
N PHE A 312 -2.10 9.31 -14.52
CA PHE A 312 -3.53 9.49 -14.25
C PHE A 312 -4.34 9.78 -15.52
N GLY A 313 -3.81 10.64 -16.40
CA GLY A 313 -4.45 10.95 -17.68
C GLY A 313 -4.59 9.74 -18.59
N THR A 314 -3.60 8.85 -18.63
CA THR A 314 -3.68 7.60 -19.41
C THR A 314 -4.78 6.68 -18.87
N GLN A 315 -4.93 6.59 -17.55
CA GLN A 315 -5.98 5.81 -16.91
C GLN A 315 -7.37 6.37 -17.20
N ILE A 316 -7.57 7.68 -17.05
CA ILE A 316 -8.84 8.34 -17.39
C ILE A 316 -9.20 8.11 -18.87
N ASN A 317 -8.24 8.26 -19.78
CA ASN A 317 -8.47 8.04 -21.20
C ASN A 317 -8.92 6.61 -21.49
N HIS A 318 -8.39 5.62 -20.78
CA HIS A 318 -8.81 4.24 -20.89
C HIS A 318 -10.28 4.08 -20.50
N PHE A 319 -10.69 4.52 -19.30
CA PHE A 319 -12.07 4.41 -18.83
C PHE A 319 -13.06 5.17 -19.72
N ASN A 320 -12.70 6.40 -20.13
CA ASN A 320 -13.53 7.19 -21.06
C ASN A 320 -13.68 6.51 -22.45
N ARG A 321 -12.68 5.76 -22.89
CA ARG A 321 -12.78 5.00 -24.13
C ARG A 321 -13.74 3.82 -23.98
N MET A 322 -13.60 3.01 -22.91
CA MET A 322 -14.47 1.89 -22.62
C MET A 322 -15.94 2.34 -22.56
N GLU A 323 -16.23 3.43 -21.85
CA GLU A 323 -17.57 4.01 -21.77
C GLU A 323 -18.12 4.43 -23.16
N ARG A 324 -17.30 5.10 -23.99
CA ARG A 324 -17.72 5.51 -25.35
C ARG A 324 -17.97 4.33 -26.29
N GLU A 325 -17.25 3.22 -26.11
CA GLU A 325 -17.40 1.99 -26.88
C GLU A 325 -18.55 1.14 -26.36
N GLY A 326 -19.16 1.52 -25.22
CA GLY A 326 -20.22 0.76 -24.56
C GLY A 326 -19.73 -0.54 -23.94
N GLU A 327 -18.44 -0.62 -23.65
CA GLU A 327 -17.79 -1.75 -22.99
C GLU A 327 -17.65 -1.50 -21.47
N GLU A 328 -17.79 -2.55 -20.69
CA GLU A 328 -17.54 -2.50 -19.26
C GLU A 328 -16.04 -2.62 -18.98
N ALA A 329 -15.48 -1.66 -18.21
CA ALA A 329 -14.10 -1.71 -17.79
C ALA A 329 -13.96 -2.67 -16.59
N ASN A 330 -13.04 -3.64 -16.70
CA ASN A 330 -12.73 -4.61 -15.66
C ASN A 330 -11.35 -4.39 -15.01
N LEU A 331 -10.60 -3.42 -15.52
CA LEU A 331 -9.35 -2.98 -14.89
C LEU A 331 -9.66 -2.31 -13.55
N ASN A 332 -9.28 -2.95 -12.44
CA ASN A 332 -9.44 -2.34 -11.12
C ASN A 332 -8.16 -1.60 -10.71
N LEU A 333 -8.30 -0.31 -10.51
CA LEU A 333 -7.25 0.57 -9.98
C LEU A 333 -7.61 0.89 -8.53
N TRP A 334 -6.64 0.74 -7.63
CA TRP A 334 -6.92 0.92 -6.21
C TRP A 334 -5.72 1.42 -5.44
N HIS A 335 -5.97 1.96 -4.27
CA HIS A 335 -4.96 2.16 -3.25
C HIS A 335 -5.51 2.01 -1.82
N GLU A 336 -4.60 1.71 -0.91
CA GLU A 336 -4.76 1.85 0.53
C GLU A 336 -3.68 2.82 1.03
N LEU A 337 -4.08 3.82 1.79
CA LEU A 337 -3.21 4.86 2.30
C LEU A 337 -3.33 4.96 3.82
N MET A 338 -2.20 5.06 4.50
CA MET A 338 -2.07 5.11 5.95
C MET A 338 -1.18 6.27 6.35
N VAL A 339 -1.59 7.03 7.37
CA VAL A 339 -0.74 8.06 8.01
C VAL A 339 -0.42 7.57 9.42
N LEU A 340 0.77 7.03 9.58
CA LEU A 340 1.16 6.19 10.70
C LEU A 340 1.79 7.02 11.83
N ARG A 341 1.28 6.87 13.04
CA ARG A 341 1.90 7.44 14.24
C ARG A 341 3.22 6.73 14.52
N LYS A 342 4.17 7.42 15.14
CA LYS A 342 5.46 6.85 15.51
C LYS A 342 5.32 5.53 16.30
N ALA A 343 4.42 5.49 17.28
CA ALA A 343 4.19 4.33 18.14
C ALA A 343 3.58 3.11 17.41
N ASP A 344 3.02 3.31 16.22
CA ASP A 344 2.32 2.29 15.44
C ASP A 344 3.22 1.60 14.41
N GLN A 345 4.52 1.88 14.43
CA GLN A 345 5.50 1.40 13.45
C GLN A 345 6.60 0.57 14.11
N SER A 346 7.01 -0.51 13.48
CA SER A 346 8.18 -1.31 13.86
C SER A 346 8.92 -1.75 12.59
N LEU A 347 10.08 -1.16 12.35
CA LEU A 347 10.86 -1.35 11.13
C LEU A 347 12.21 -1.96 11.47
N ALA A 348 12.51 -3.13 10.90
CA ALA A 348 13.75 -3.83 11.18
C ALA A 348 14.28 -4.58 9.94
N TYR A 349 15.60 -4.58 9.79
CA TYR A 349 16.33 -5.12 8.65
C TYR A 349 17.49 -5.97 9.13
N PHE A 350 17.53 -7.23 8.71
CA PHE A 350 18.63 -8.14 9.03
C PHE A 350 19.38 -8.54 7.76
N ASN A 351 20.70 -8.38 7.73
CA ASN A 351 21.56 -8.64 6.55
C ASN A 351 21.13 -7.95 5.24
N CYS A 352 20.21 -7.02 5.28
CA CYS A 352 19.85 -6.25 4.09
C CYS A 352 20.94 -5.26 3.71
N HIS A 353 21.07 -4.98 2.42
CA HIS A 353 21.97 -3.91 1.99
C HIS A 353 21.41 -2.52 2.34
N LYS A 354 22.30 -1.53 2.50
CA LYS A 354 21.96 -0.18 3.02
C LYS A 354 20.93 0.61 2.20
N LYS A 355 20.56 0.14 1.00
CA LYS A 355 19.54 0.78 0.15
C LYS A 355 18.16 0.14 0.29
N THR A 356 17.96 -0.77 1.24
CA THR A 356 16.68 -1.47 1.46
C THR A 356 15.73 -0.60 2.28
N GLY A 357 14.46 -0.53 1.85
CA GLY A 357 13.40 0.15 2.60
C GLY A 357 13.73 1.60 2.95
N ILE A 358 13.55 1.96 4.21
CA ILE A 358 13.83 3.32 4.74
C ILE A 358 15.32 3.57 5.04
N MET A 359 16.17 2.55 5.03
CA MET A 359 17.60 2.69 5.39
C MET A 359 18.39 3.75 4.62
N PRO A 360 18.13 4.02 3.30
CA PRO A 360 18.82 5.09 2.58
C PRO A 360 18.72 6.46 3.27
N VAL A 361 17.58 6.72 3.91
CA VAL A 361 17.29 8.02 4.57
C VAL A 361 18.05 8.15 5.89
N ILE A 362 18.42 7.02 6.49
CA ILE A 362 19.14 6.99 7.77
C ILE A 362 20.66 7.09 7.56
N TYR A 363 21.13 6.60 6.42
CA TYR A 363 22.56 6.57 6.08
C TYR A 363 22.99 7.69 5.11
N SER A 364 22.07 8.59 4.72
CA SER A 364 22.32 9.75 3.83
C SER A 364 23.04 10.91 4.51
#